data_e2c6a6643ade99046a7c13a0821887d8
#
_entry.id   e2c6a6643ade99046a7c13a0821887d8
#
_cell.length_a   1.000
_cell.length_b   1.000
_cell.length_c   1.000
_cell.angle_alpha   90.00
_cell.angle_beta   90.00
_cell.angle_gamma   90.00
#
_symmetry.space_group_name_H-M   'P 1'
#
loop_
_entity.id
_entity.type
_entity.pdbx_description
1 polymer ?
#
loop_
_entity_poly.entity_id
_entity_poly.type
_entity_poly.pdbx_seq_one_letter_code
_entity_poly.pdbx_strand_id
1 'polypeptide(L)'
;VRFAWQSRDEEVWGKYGYPTYGVGLYSGFLGDPEVFGNPNAVFGFINFPVSNPSRRNQFAIEPSLGLTYNLEPFDPENNPLNDAIGARMAVDFDLNFGWAYRWTPEMDLTYGIDFSHFSNGRSFTPNWGLNMFGVNVGLRYHYNADQRRTYKGMYPEEKLQSRYLRSEKTPNEKVADNQSINVYLALGTVQTEEGAGTDTRYGTFSLVMDYHHKFYNLHSVSAGLDYFVDNSLKETYTEGDGENSLVGIHAGYDFMFWRLTTVLHGGTYLTEKLGKDDFFLRPAIRYNINKWAYAQVGLKTIGFAADWVEFGVGFRPFRW
;
A
#
# COMPACT_ATOMS: atom_id res chain seq x y z
N VAL A 1 -13.67 3.59 13.03
CA VAL A 1 -13.07 4.45 14.08
C VAL A 1 -11.58 4.54 13.82
N ARG A 2 -10.98 5.75 14.00
CA ARG A 2 -9.55 6.01 13.76
C ARG A 2 -8.91 6.64 15.00
N PHE A 3 -7.70 6.21 15.34
CA PHE A 3 -6.84 6.81 16.36
C PHE A 3 -5.59 7.35 15.66
N ALA A 4 -5.31 8.63 15.85
CA ALA A 4 -4.31 9.33 15.08
C ALA A 4 -3.36 10.14 15.95
N TRP A 5 -2.10 10.18 15.51
CA TRP A 5 -1.04 11.00 16.10
C TRP A 5 -0.45 11.91 15.03
N GLN A 6 -0.23 13.15 15.39
CA GLN A 6 0.45 14.09 14.51
C GLN A 6 1.96 13.99 14.69
N SER A 7 2.67 13.87 13.58
CA SER A 7 4.14 14.00 13.56
C SER A 7 4.58 15.42 13.90
N ARG A 8 5.69 15.57 14.67
CA ARG A 8 6.18 16.87 15.16
C ARG A 8 7.67 17.09 14.95
N ASP A 9 8.45 16.03 14.78
CA ASP A 9 9.89 16.13 14.57
C ASP A 9 10.18 16.74 13.19
N GLU A 10 10.89 17.87 13.17
CA GLU A 10 11.18 18.63 11.95
C GLU A 10 12.15 17.89 11.03
N GLU A 11 13.19 17.26 11.57
CA GLU A 11 14.19 16.55 10.77
C GLU A 11 13.57 15.36 10.02
N VAL A 12 12.66 14.64 10.70
CA VAL A 12 12.01 13.46 10.13
C VAL A 12 10.80 13.84 9.27
N TRP A 13 9.92 14.72 9.76
CA TRP A 13 8.58 14.92 9.22
C TRP A 13 8.37 16.23 8.48
N GLY A 14 9.28 17.20 8.65
CA GLY A 14 9.15 18.53 8.04
C GLY A 14 9.01 18.48 6.52
N LYS A 15 9.83 17.64 5.86
CA LYS A 15 9.81 17.42 4.41
C LYS A 15 8.49 16.83 3.88
N TYR A 16 7.71 16.15 4.73
CA TYR A 16 6.39 15.58 4.39
C TYR A 16 5.22 16.51 4.74
N GLY A 17 5.50 17.68 5.31
CA GLY A 17 4.48 18.62 5.76
C GLY A 17 3.78 18.18 7.04
N TYR A 18 4.46 17.44 7.92
CA TYR A 18 3.97 16.95 9.21
C TYR A 18 2.67 16.14 9.10
N PRO A 19 2.70 14.99 8.44
CA PRO A 19 1.52 14.15 8.26
C PRO A 19 0.97 13.65 9.59
N THR A 20 -0.29 13.32 9.60
CA THR A 20 -0.92 12.57 10.69
C THR A 20 -0.91 11.09 10.34
N TYR A 21 -0.59 10.22 11.27
CA TYR A 21 -0.59 8.77 11.07
C TYR A 21 -1.34 8.07 12.20
N GLY A 22 -1.79 6.86 11.95
CA GLY A 22 -2.56 6.16 12.96
C GLY A 22 -3.01 4.77 12.56
N VAL A 23 -3.90 4.24 13.39
CA VAL A 23 -4.57 2.97 13.18
C VAL A 23 -6.08 3.16 13.17
N GLY A 24 -6.76 2.33 12.41
CA GLY A 24 -8.21 2.37 12.29
C GLY A 24 -8.85 1.00 12.38
N LEU A 25 -10.13 1.02 12.70
CA LEU A 25 -11.03 -0.12 12.69
C LEU A 25 -12.18 0.19 11.74
N TYR A 26 -12.50 -0.74 10.88
CA TYR A 26 -13.64 -0.71 9.99
C TYR A 26 -14.58 -1.87 10.30
N SER A 27 -15.87 -1.65 10.14
CA SER A 27 -16.90 -2.67 10.11
C SER A 27 -17.91 -2.26 9.05
N GLY A 28 -18.19 -3.14 8.13
CA GLY A 28 -18.98 -2.85 6.95
C GLY A 28 -20.08 -3.86 6.67
N PHE A 29 -20.99 -3.42 5.81
CA PHE A 29 -22.08 -4.23 5.25
C PHE A 29 -22.03 -4.05 3.73
N LEU A 30 -21.83 -5.14 3.00
CA LEU A 30 -21.64 -5.14 1.54
C LEU A 30 -22.92 -5.48 0.77
N GLY A 31 -24.08 -5.35 1.41
CA GLY A 31 -25.40 -5.59 0.79
C GLY A 31 -25.92 -7.01 1.01
N ASP A 32 -25.14 -8.03 0.77
CA ASP A 32 -25.51 -9.43 0.96
C ASP A 32 -24.51 -10.18 1.85
N PRO A 33 -24.83 -10.37 3.15
CA PRO A 33 -23.95 -11.06 4.09
C PRO A 33 -23.80 -12.56 3.81
N GLU A 34 -24.73 -13.20 3.13
CA GLU A 34 -24.65 -14.61 2.77
C GLU A 34 -23.62 -14.84 1.65
N VAL A 35 -23.45 -13.83 0.77
CA VAL A 35 -22.48 -13.88 -0.33
C VAL A 35 -21.12 -13.30 0.07
N PHE A 36 -21.09 -12.11 0.68
CA PHE A 36 -19.83 -11.38 0.94
C PHE A 36 -19.37 -11.38 2.39
N GLY A 37 -20.22 -11.82 3.33
CA GLY A 37 -19.99 -11.70 4.75
C GLY A 37 -20.24 -10.27 5.27
N ASN A 38 -19.79 -10.03 6.51
CA ASN A 38 -19.77 -8.71 7.13
C ASN A 38 -18.32 -8.34 7.45
N PRO A 39 -17.59 -7.71 6.53
CA PRO A 39 -16.18 -7.47 6.68
C PRO A 39 -15.88 -6.53 7.84
N ASN A 40 -14.84 -6.85 8.55
CA ASN A 40 -14.20 -5.97 9.51
C ASN A 40 -12.73 -5.83 9.12
N ALA A 41 -12.14 -4.65 9.33
CA ALA A 41 -10.74 -4.44 9.03
C ALA A 41 -10.01 -3.73 10.16
N VAL A 42 -8.72 -4.05 10.26
CA VAL A 42 -7.73 -3.30 11.04
C VAL A 42 -6.72 -2.74 10.05
N PHE A 43 -6.53 -1.43 10.06
CA PHE A 43 -5.65 -0.78 9.09
C PHE A 43 -4.77 0.31 9.72
N GLY A 44 -3.61 0.52 9.12
CA GLY A 44 -2.76 1.68 9.35
C GLY A 44 -2.99 2.73 8.27
N PHE A 45 -2.90 4.01 8.60
CA PHE A 45 -3.06 5.10 7.64
C PHE A 45 -2.05 6.21 7.85
N ILE A 46 -1.82 6.98 6.79
CA ILE A 46 -1.02 8.20 6.82
C ILE A 46 -1.78 9.29 6.07
N ASN A 47 -2.09 10.39 6.76
CA ASN A 47 -2.81 11.52 6.21
C ASN A 47 -1.80 12.62 5.83
N PHE A 48 -1.57 12.81 4.54
CA PHE A 48 -0.67 13.82 3.98
C PHE A 48 -1.44 15.13 3.73
N PRO A 49 -1.14 16.20 4.47
CA PRO A 49 -1.76 17.48 4.22
C PRO A 49 -1.25 18.09 2.92
N VAL A 50 -2.19 18.50 2.08
CA VAL A 50 -1.91 19.18 0.80
C VAL A 50 -2.17 20.68 0.91
N SER A 51 -3.23 21.06 1.62
CA SER A 51 -3.58 22.47 1.81
C SER A 51 -2.66 23.16 2.79
N ASN A 52 -2.54 24.49 2.65
CA ASN A 52 -1.90 25.34 3.63
C ASN A 52 -2.52 25.11 5.03
N PRO A 53 -1.70 24.91 6.08
CA PRO A 53 -2.15 24.64 7.45
C PRO A 53 -3.04 25.72 8.06
N SER A 54 -2.93 26.97 7.61
CA SER A 54 -3.75 28.09 8.11
C SER A 54 -5.21 28.07 7.61
N ARG A 55 -5.51 27.32 6.56
CA ARG A 55 -6.89 27.25 6.03
C ARG A 55 -7.83 26.58 7.02
N ARG A 56 -9.04 27.11 7.12
CA ARG A 56 -10.11 26.53 7.95
C ARG A 56 -10.59 25.18 7.40
N ASN A 57 -10.56 25.01 6.09
CA ASN A 57 -10.88 23.78 5.39
C ASN A 57 -9.57 23.23 4.78
N GLN A 58 -9.11 22.08 5.26
CA GLN A 58 -7.83 21.49 4.88
C GLN A 58 -8.05 20.24 4.05
N PHE A 59 -7.46 20.22 2.87
CA PHE A 59 -7.43 19.04 2.00
C PHE A 59 -6.22 18.18 2.34
N ALA A 60 -6.42 16.87 2.36
CA ALA A 60 -5.39 15.86 2.56
C ALA A 60 -5.65 14.63 1.69
N ILE A 61 -4.58 13.89 1.40
CA ILE A 61 -4.61 12.58 0.76
C ILE A 61 -4.21 11.57 1.83
N GLU A 62 -5.01 10.52 1.99
CA GLU A 62 -4.83 9.54 3.05
C GLU A 62 -4.86 8.12 2.48
N PRO A 63 -3.70 7.53 2.11
CA PRO A 63 -3.60 6.10 1.88
C PRO A 63 -3.70 5.34 3.19
N SER A 64 -4.37 4.19 3.15
CA SER A 64 -4.39 3.20 4.22
C SER A 64 -4.13 1.79 3.69
N LEU A 65 -3.62 0.94 4.57
CA LEU A 65 -3.38 -0.46 4.30
C LEU A 65 -3.70 -1.28 5.54
N GLY A 66 -4.42 -2.38 5.34
CA GLY A 66 -4.87 -3.21 6.43
C GLY A 66 -5.15 -4.65 6.04
N LEU A 67 -5.78 -5.33 6.96
CA LEU A 67 -6.30 -6.67 6.79
C LEU A 67 -7.78 -6.66 7.10
N THR A 68 -8.56 -7.11 6.12
CA THR A 68 -10.00 -7.39 6.26
C THR A 68 -10.20 -8.84 6.64
N TYR A 69 -11.11 -9.10 7.53
CA TYR A 69 -11.52 -10.43 7.97
C TYR A 69 -13.04 -10.53 8.05
N ASN A 70 -13.54 -11.76 8.24
CA ASN A 70 -14.97 -12.06 8.27
C ASN A 70 -15.68 -11.84 6.91
N LEU A 71 -14.90 -12.08 5.84
CA LEU A 71 -15.45 -12.24 4.50
C LEU A 71 -16.00 -13.67 4.36
N GLU A 72 -17.06 -13.84 3.58
CA GLU A 72 -17.55 -15.16 3.19
C GLU A 72 -16.90 -15.55 1.85
N PRO A 73 -16.04 -16.58 1.79
CA PRO A 73 -15.32 -16.94 0.57
C PRO A 73 -16.22 -17.64 -0.43
N PHE A 74 -15.78 -17.71 -1.68
CA PHE A 74 -16.33 -18.61 -2.68
C PHE A 74 -16.30 -20.06 -2.17
N ASP A 75 -17.42 -20.75 -2.35
CA ASP A 75 -17.57 -22.18 -2.13
C ASP A 75 -18.45 -22.73 -3.27
N PRO A 76 -18.01 -23.75 -4.03
CA PRO A 76 -18.74 -24.23 -5.19
C PRO A 76 -20.12 -24.83 -4.85
N GLU A 77 -20.34 -25.25 -3.61
CA GLU A 77 -21.61 -25.84 -3.16
C GLU A 77 -22.48 -24.85 -2.38
N ASN A 78 -21.85 -24.06 -1.46
CA ASN A 78 -22.58 -23.26 -0.49
C ASN A 78 -22.61 -21.76 -0.83
N ASN A 79 -21.62 -21.25 -1.57
CA ASN A 79 -21.53 -19.84 -1.98
C ASN A 79 -20.99 -19.68 -3.41
N PRO A 80 -21.63 -20.30 -4.43
CA PRO A 80 -21.13 -20.25 -5.81
C PRO A 80 -21.29 -18.89 -6.49
N LEU A 81 -22.04 -17.96 -5.89
CA LEU A 81 -22.25 -16.62 -6.44
C LEU A 81 -21.13 -15.63 -6.14
N ASN A 82 -20.24 -15.95 -5.20
CA ASN A 82 -19.13 -15.07 -4.86
C ASN A 82 -17.93 -15.32 -5.77
N ASP A 83 -17.85 -14.64 -6.88
CA ASP A 83 -16.70 -14.65 -7.79
C ASP A 83 -15.61 -13.63 -7.42
N ALA A 84 -15.86 -12.79 -6.44
CA ALA A 84 -14.96 -11.70 -6.05
C ALA A 84 -13.87 -12.13 -5.07
N ILE A 85 -14.20 -13.00 -4.10
CA ILE A 85 -13.32 -13.31 -2.96
C ILE A 85 -13.28 -14.81 -2.69
N GLY A 86 -12.09 -15.41 -2.83
CA GLY A 86 -11.82 -16.81 -2.51
C GLY A 86 -11.28 -17.06 -1.10
N ALA A 87 -11.21 -16.04 -0.23
CA ALA A 87 -10.65 -16.17 1.10
C ALA A 87 -11.43 -15.40 2.17
N ARG A 88 -11.40 -15.91 3.42
CA ARG A 88 -12.03 -15.22 4.58
C ARG A 88 -11.28 -13.96 5.02
N MET A 89 -10.04 -13.79 4.57
CA MET A 89 -9.20 -12.63 4.85
C MET A 89 -8.65 -12.06 3.55
N ALA A 90 -8.58 -10.75 3.48
CA ALA A 90 -8.04 -10.01 2.34
C ALA A 90 -7.16 -8.85 2.82
N VAL A 91 -6.26 -8.40 1.96
CA VAL A 91 -5.60 -7.10 2.13
C VAL A 91 -6.63 -6.01 1.83
N ASP A 92 -6.68 -5.03 2.69
CA ASP A 92 -7.48 -3.82 2.57
C ASP A 92 -6.56 -2.66 2.17
N PHE A 93 -6.78 -2.13 0.98
CA PHE A 93 -6.16 -0.90 0.51
C PHE A 93 -7.24 0.16 0.34
N ASP A 94 -7.03 1.33 0.92
CA ASP A 94 -7.93 2.47 0.81
C ASP A 94 -7.16 3.74 0.45
N LEU A 95 -7.75 4.58 -0.37
CA LEU A 95 -7.24 5.89 -0.73
C LEU A 95 -8.34 6.95 -0.57
N ASN A 96 -8.19 7.80 0.44
CA ASN A 96 -9.13 8.88 0.74
C ASN A 96 -8.59 10.23 0.26
N PHE A 97 -9.43 10.95 -0.47
CA PHE A 97 -9.25 12.36 -0.82
C PHE A 97 -10.22 13.18 0.04
N GLY A 98 -9.72 13.64 1.19
CA GLY A 98 -10.55 14.13 2.26
C GLY A 98 -10.30 15.59 2.64
N TRP A 99 -11.34 16.23 3.16
CA TRP A 99 -11.29 17.54 3.74
C TRP A 99 -11.59 17.48 5.22
N ALA A 100 -10.96 18.34 6.00
CA ALA A 100 -11.25 18.56 7.41
C ALA A 100 -11.60 20.02 7.62
N TYR A 101 -12.86 20.31 7.89
CA TYR A 101 -13.36 21.63 8.23
C TYR A 101 -13.30 21.84 9.75
N ARG A 102 -12.56 22.83 10.19
CA ARG A 102 -12.44 23.19 11.61
C ARG A 102 -13.72 23.78 12.13
N TRP A 103 -14.52 22.96 12.77
CA TRP A 103 -15.81 23.39 13.30
C TRP A 103 -15.63 24.12 14.63
N THR A 104 -15.00 23.46 15.64
CA THR A 104 -14.63 24.06 16.93
C THR A 104 -13.14 23.87 17.19
N PRO A 105 -12.56 24.47 18.25
CA PRO A 105 -11.18 24.17 18.64
C PRO A 105 -10.88 22.70 18.88
N GLU A 106 -11.86 21.92 19.28
CA GLU A 106 -11.72 20.51 19.63
C GLU A 106 -12.20 19.57 18.52
N MET A 107 -13.04 20.05 17.58
CA MET A 107 -13.71 19.20 16.61
C MET A 107 -13.54 19.68 15.18
N ASP A 108 -13.30 18.74 14.28
CA ASP A 108 -13.40 18.91 12.84
C ASP A 108 -14.54 18.07 12.27
N LEU A 109 -15.25 18.65 11.31
CA LEU A 109 -16.08 17.89 10.37
C LEU A 109 -15.18 17.39 9.26
N THR A 110 -15.11 16.06 9.04
CA THR A 110 -14.37 15.45 7.93
C THR A 110 -15.34 14.98 6.86
N TYR A 111 -14.95 15.12 5.60
CA TYR A 111 -15.72 14.63 4.46
C TYR A 111 -14.78 14.38 3.29
N GLY A 112 -15.16 13.48 2.40
CA GLY A 112 -14.30 13.11 1.28
C GLY A 112 -14.92 12.09 0.35
N ILE A 113 -14.10 11.69 -0.59
CA ILE A 113 -14.32 10.55 -1.48
C ILE A 113 -13.22 9.53 -1.23
N ASP A 114 -13.58 8.28 -1.25
CA ASP A 114 -12.65 7.17 -1.05
C ASP A 114 -12.81 6.09 -2.11
N PHE A 115 -11.72 5.41 -2.33
CA PHE A 115 -11.64 4.17 -3.07
C PHE A 115 -11.09 3.11 -2.14
N SER A 116 -11.79 1.99 -1.99
CA SER A 116 -11.36 0.83 -1.21
C SER A 116 -11.27 -0.39 -2.10
N HIS A 117 -10.25 -1.21 -1.86
CA HIS A 117 -10.00 -2.44 -2.60
C HIS A 117 -9.64 -3.57 -1.63
N PHE A 118 -10.46 -4.64 -1.61
CA PHE A 118 -10.18 -5.85 -0.85
C PHE A 118 -9.75 -6.96 -1.80
N SER A 119 -8.59 -7.55 -1.57
CA SER A 119 -8.06 -8.63 -2.40
C SER A 119 -7.12 -9.53 -1.60
N ASN A 120 -7.13 -10.82 -1.91
CA ASN A 120 -6.17 -11.77 -1.33
C ASN A 120 -4.90 -11.97 -2.19
N GLY A 121 -4.75 -11.18 -3.27
CA GLY A 121 -3.60 -11.26 -4.17
C GLY A 121 -3.49 -12.58 -4.93
N ARG A 122 -4.62 -13.24 -5.21
CA ARG A 122 -4.73 -14.54 -5.87
C ARG A 122 -4.09 -15.71 -5.08
N SER A 123 -3.94 -15.52 -3.76
CA SER A 123 -3.58 -16.65 -2.88
C SER A 123 -4.67 -17.72 -2.81
N PHE A 124 -5.91 -17.31 -3.08
CA PHE A 124 -7.10 -18.15 -3.29
C PHE A 124 -7.91 -17.56 -4.42
N THR A 125 -8.50 -18.42 -5.26
CA THR A 125 -9.39 -18.05 -6.36
C THR A 125 -10.85 -18.40 -6.02
N PRO A 126 -11.81 -17.69 -6.59
CA PRO A 126 -11.69 -16.49 -7.41
C PRO A 126 -11.15 -15.28 -6.61
N ASN A 127 -10.53 -14.34 -7.28
CA ASN A 127 -10.04 -13.11 -6.67
C ASN A 127 -10.14 -11.92 -7.64
N TRP A 128 -11.33 -11.58 -8.08
CA TRP A 128 -11.57 -10.32 -8.79
C TRP A 128 -11.40 -9.11 -7.88
N GLY A 129 -11.49 -9.33 -6.56
CA GLY A 129 -11.44 -8.32 -5.53
C GLY A 129 -12.72 -7.48 -5.46
N LEU A 130 -12.91 -6.83 -4.33
CA LEU A 130 -14.01 -5.89 -4.12
C LEU A 130 -13.48 -4.47 -4.30
N ASN A 131 -13.95 -3.79 -5.34
CA ASN A 131 -13.59 -2.41 -5.66
C ASN A 131 -14.77 -1.51 -5.34
N MET A 132 -14.60 -0.61 -4.38
CA MET A 132 -15.66 0.24 -3.88
C MET A 132 -15.27 1.71 -3.98
N PHE A 133 -16.18 2.53 -4.49
CA PHE A 133 -16.07 3.99 -4.47
C PHE A 133 -17.14 4.55 -3.54
N GLY A 134 -16.71 5.43 -2.66
CA GLY A 134 -17.59 5.97 -1.63
C GLY A 134 -17.47 7.47 -1.40
N VAL A 135 -18.44 7.98 -0.69
CA VAL A 135 -18.37 9.28 -0.04
C VAL A 135 -18.38 9.06 1.46
N ASN A 136 -17.57 9.80 2.17
CA ASN A 136 -17.47 9.68 3.61
C ASN A 136 -17.75 11.01 4.32
N VAL A 137 -18.33 10.92 5.51
CA VAL A 137 -18.53 12.03 6.43
C VAL A 137 -18.21 11.54 7.83
N GLY A 138 -17.49 12.33 8.61
CA GLY A 138 -17.10 11.96 9.96
C GLY A 138 -16.82 13.16 10.86
N LEU A 139 -16.60 12.86 12.13
CA LEU A 139 -16.19 13.83 13.13
C LEU A 139 -14.81 13.41 13.68
N ARG A 140 -13.92 14.38 13.81
CA ARG A 140 -12.60 14.20 14.42
C ARG A 140 -12.53 15.01 15.70
N TYR A 141 -12.23 14.35 16.81
CA TYR A 141 -12.02 14.99 18.10
C TYR A 141 -10.52 15.10 18.42
N HIS A 142 -10.09 16.26 18.92
CA HIS A 142 -8.70 16.55 19.28
C HIS A 142 -8.53 16.55 20.80
N TYR A 143 -8.03 15.46 21.36
CA TYR A 143 -7.82 15.30 22.80
C TYR A 143 -6.90 16.35 23.43
N ASN A 144 -5.95 16.90 22.66
CA ASN A 144 -4.94 17.85 23.15
C ASN A 144 -5.29 19.30 22.82
N ALA A 145 -6.54 19.62 22.50
CA ALA A 145 -6.94 20.98 22.14
C ALA A 145 -6.69 21.98 23.25
N ASP A 146 -6.91 21.60 24.51
CA ASP A 146 -6.66 22.47 25.68
C ASP A 146 -5.18 22.71 25.96
N GLN A 147 -4.34 21.70 25.80
CA GLN A 147 -2.89 21.88 25.92
C GLN A 147 -2.33 22.84 24.88
N ARG A 148 -2.94 22.88 23.69
CA ARG A 148 -2.56 23.84 22.64
C ARG A 148 -2.99 25.25 22.98
N ARG A 149 -4.05 25.46 23.75
CA ARG A 149 -4.46 26.76 24.27
C ARG A 149 -3.49 27.28 25.34
N THR A 150 -2.96 26.40 26.17
CA THR A 150 -2.02 26.77 27.26
C THR A 150 -0.66 27.24 26.74
N TYR A 151 -0.27 26.86 25.54
CA TYR A 151 0.94 27.34 24.87
C TYR A 151 0.79 28.71 24.19
N LYS A 152 -0.32 29.41 24.43
CA LYS A 152 -0.63 30.72 23.86
C LYS A 152 0.44 31.80 24.08
N GLY A 153 1.24 31.68 25.12
CA GLY A 153 2.37 32.59 25.42
C GLY A 153 3.70 32.21 24.77
N MET A 154 3.85 31.02 24.20
CA MET A 154 5.10 30.53 23.62
C MET A 154 5.17 30.60 22.09
N TYR A 155 4.04 30.74 21.40
CA TYR A 155 3.99 30.74 19.94
C TYR A 155 3.25 31.96 19.43
N PRO A 156 3.67 32.54 18.29
CA PRO A 156 2.92 33.63 17.65
C PRO A 156 1.47 33.21 17.39
N GLU A 157 0.51 34.12 17.59
CA GLU A 157 -0.93 33.85 17.43
C GLU A 157 -1.29 33.24 16.08
N GLU A 158 -0.58 33.62 15.03
CA GLU A 158 -0.73 33.06 13.67
C GLU A 158 -0.46 31.54 13.59
N LYS A 159 0.47 31.03 14.42
CA LYS A 159 0.76 29.58 14.51
C LYS A 159 -0.25 28.84 15.38
N LEU A 160 -0.96 29.52 16.27
CA LEU A 160 -2.03 28.95 17.11
C LEU A 160 -3.36 28.81 16.38
N GLN A 161 -3.55 29.50 15.28
CA GLN A 161 -4.71 29.31 14.40
C GLN A 161 -4.69 27.98 13.65
N SER A 162 -3.52 27.40 13.48
CA SER A 162 -3.36 26.03 13.01
C SER A 162 -3.46 25.08 14.20
N ARG A 163 -4.50 24.24 14.27
CA ARG A 163 -4.65 23.19 15.30
C ARG A 163 -3.51 22.20 15.28
N TYR A 164 -2.89 22.06 14.15
CA TYR A 164 -1.66 21.36 13.96
C TYR A 164 -0.56 22.41 14.03
N LEU A 165 0.34 22.32 14.99
CA LEU A 165 1.57 23.12 15.04
C LEU A 165 2.45 22.74 13.82
N ARG A 166 1.93 23.01 12.62
CA ARG A 166 2.66 22.74 11.38
C ARG A 166 3.54 23.93 11.09
N SER A 167 4.82 23.68 11.14
CA SER A 167 5.79 24.54 10.47
C SER A 167 5.64 24.41 8.95
N GLU A 168 6.24 25.32 8.22
CA GLU A 168 6.32 25.20 6.78
C GLU A 168 7.08 23.92 6.40
N LYS A 169 6.70 23.31 5.28
CA LYS A 169 7.38 22.14 4.74
C LYS A 169 8.83 22.47 4.46
N THR A 170 9.76 21.69 5.00
CA THR A 170 11.19 21.84 4.68
C THR A 170 11.47 21.44 3.23
N PRO A 171 12.39 22.12 2.54
CA PRO A 171 12.78 21.76 1.18
C PRO A 171 13.36 20.35 1.11
N ASN A 172 13.14 19.69 -0.03
CA ASN A 172 13.79 18.42 -0.32
C ASN A 172 15.27 18.64 -0.63
N GLU A 173 16.16 17.91 0.03
CA GLU A 173 17.59 18.00 -0.16
C GLU A 173 18.11 16.94 -1.12
N LYS A 174 19.16 17.27 -1.87
CA LYS A 174 19.91 16.29 -2.65
C LYS A 174 20.69 15.39 -1.70
N VAL A 175 20.73 14.10 -2.01
CA VAL A 175 21.44 13.08 -1.23
C VAL A 175 22.81 12.82 -1.84
N ALA A 176 23.85 12.76 -1.01
CA ALA A 176 25.22 12.50 -1.48
C ALA A 176 25.35 11.06 -2.04
N ASP A 177 24.95 10.05 -1.24
CA ASP A 177 24.93 8.64 -1.65
C ASP A 177 23.61 8.36 -2.38
N ASN A 178 23.53 8.75 -3.64
CA ASN A 178 22.27 8.75 -4.38
C ASN A 178 22.06 7.55 -5.31
N GLN A 179 23.03 6.65 -5.39
CA GLN A 179 22.97 5.48 -6.26
C GLN A 179 23.11 4.19 -5.47
N SER A 180 22.46 3.13 -5.91
CA SER A 180 22.64 1.79 -5.33
C SER A 180 22.26 0.69 -6.31
N ILE A 181 22.91 -0.47 -6.16
CA ILE A 181 22.42 -1.73 -6.71
C ILE A 181 21.68 -2.45 -5.60
N ASN A 182 20.47 -2.91 -5.88
CA ASN A 182 19.65 -3.68 -4.97
C ASN A 182 19.47 -5.09 -5.50
N VAL A 183 19.42 -6.05 -4.60
CA VAL A 183 19.03 -7.44 -4.87
C VAL A 183 17.89 -7.79 -3.93
N TYR A 184 16.78 -8.24 -4.48
CA TYR A 184 15.58 -8.62 -3.73
C TYR A 184 15.21 -10.06 -4.03
N LEU A 185 14.93 -10.82 -2.98
CA LEU A 185 14.50 -12.21 -3.01
C LEU A 185 13.14 -12.32 -2.33
N ALA A 186 12.17 -12.91 -3.00
CA ALA A 186 10.83 -13.08 -2.45
C ALA A 186 10.25 -14.46 -2.73
N LEU A 187 9.38 -14.87 -1.84
CA LEU A 187 8.53 -16.04 -1.94
C LEU A 187 7.06 -15.62 -1.91
N GLY A 188 6.22 -16.41 -2.54
CA GLY A 188 4.78 -16.25 -2.55
C GLY A 188 4.08 -17.56 -2.88
N THR A 189 2.77 -17.48 -2.96
CA THR A 189 1.92 -18.59 -3.41
C THR A 189 0.84 -18.06 -4.34
N VAL A 190 0.45 -18.90 -5.29
CA VAL A 190 -0.65 -18.65 -6.23
C VAL A 190 -1.57 -19.85 -6.29
N GLN A 191 -2.85 -19.62 -6.50
CA GLN A 191 -3.84 -20.65 -6.81
C GLN A 191 -4.29 -20.52 -8.28
N THR A 192 -4.49 -21.65 -8.96
CA THR A 192 -5.12 -21.69 -10.29
C THR A 192 -6.64 -21.65 -10.16
N GLU A 193 -7.34 -21.33 -11.26
CA GLU A 193 -8.81 -21.31 -11.25
C GLU A 193 -9.41 -22.72 -11.01
N GLU A 194 -8.72 -23.78 -11.48
CA GLU A 194 -9.13 -25.16 -11.21
C GLU A 194 -9.02 -25.53 -9.72
N GLY A 195 -8.18 -24.81 -8.98
CA GLY A 195 -8.04 -24.97 -7.53
C GLY A 195 -9.09 -24.22 -6.71
N ALA A 196 -10.00 -23.47 -7.34
CA ALA A 196 -11.00 -22.66 -6.63
C ALA A 196 -11.86 -23.53 -5.68
N GLY A 197 -12.06 -23.05 -4.46
CA GLY A 197 -12.78 -23.78 -3.41
C GLY A 197 -11.95 -24.89 -2.74
N THR A 198 -10.65 -25.04 -3.07
CA THR A 198 -9.74 -26.00 -2.44
C THR A 198 -8.57 -25.28 -1.74
N ASP A 199 -7.71 -26.05 -1.06
CA ASP A 199 -6.48 -25.54 -0.44
C ASP A 199 -5.23 -25.70 -1.34
N THR A 200 -5.39 -26.17 -2.58
CA THR A 200 -4.27 -26.42 -3.50
C THR A 200 -3.63 -25.10 -3.93
N ARG A 201 -2.35 -24.91 -3.66
CA ARG A 201 -1.58 -23.72 -4.01
C ARG A 201 -0.18 -24.08 -4.47
N TYR A 202 0.37 -23.23 -5.32
CA TYR A 202 1.71 -23.42 -5.91
C TYR A 202 2.65 -22.34 -5.41
N GLY A 203 3.88 -22.75 -5.06
CA GLY A 203 4.90 -21.82 -4.62
C GLY A 203 5.42 -20.97 -5.76
N THR A 204 5.70 -19.70 -5.49
CA THR A 204 6.34 -18.76 -6.41
C THR A 204 7.64 -18.22 -5.81
N PHE A 205 8.57 -17.83 -6.67
CA PHE A 205 9.83 -17.20 -6.28
C PHE A 205 10.13 -16.03 -7.20
N SER A 206 10.68 -14.96 -6.65
CA SER A 206 11.14 -13.79 -7.39
C SER A 206 12.56 -13.42 -6.97
N LEU A 207 13.44 -13.25 -7.96
CA LEU A 207 14.75 -12.62 -7.80
C LEU A 207 14.75 -11.35 -8.65
N VAL A 208 15.03 -10.21 -8.02
CA VAL A 208 15.08 -8.91 -8.67
C VAL A 208 16.43 -8.26 -8.43
N MET A 209 17.04 -7.76 -9.47
CA MET A 209 18.25 -6.97 -9.40
C MET A 209 18.03 -5.64 -10.11
N ASP A 210 18.13 -4.56 -9.39
CA ASP A 210 17.85 -3.22 -9.90
C ASP A 210 18.90 -2.18 -9.50
N TYR A 211 19.08 -1.21 -10.38
CA TYR A 211 19.80 0.02 -10.13
C TYR A 211 18.81 1.09 -9.68
N HIS A 212 19.12 1.77 -8.58
CA HIS A 212 18.36 2.90 -8.06
C HIS A 212 19.13 4.20 -8.17
N HIS A 213 18.44 5.26 -8.56
CA HIS A 213 18.95 6.63 -8.54
C HIS A 213 17.99 7.53 -7.77
N LYS A 214 18.45 8.08 -6.62
CA LYS A 214 17.72 9.07 -5.82
C LYS A 214 18.00 10.46 -6.35
N PHE A 215 16.97 11.23 -6.71
CA PHE A 215 17.19 12.65 -7.05
C PHE A 215 17.07 13.57 -5.85
N TYR A 216 16.25 13.14 -4.87
CA TYR A 216 16.06 13.81 -3.59
C TYR A 216 15.89 12.77 -2.49
N ASN A 217 15.89 13.23 -1.25
CA ASN A 217 15.71 12.36 -0.08
C ASN A 217 14.35 11.63 -0.03
N LEU A 218 13.38 12.00 -0.88
CA LEU A 218 12.03 11.39 -0.94
C LEU A 218 11.77 10.55 -2.19
N HIS A 219 12.56 10.71 -3.25
CA HIS A 219 12.21 10.21 -4.56
C HIS A 219 13.38 9.47 -5.20
N SER A 220 13.13 8.30 -5.75
CA SER A 220 14.06 7.60 -6.63
C SER A 220 13.38 6.97 -7.83
N VAL A 221 14.17 6.72 -8.86
CA VAL A 221 13.79 5.84 -9.97
C VAL A 221 14.66 4.61 -9.94
N SER A 222 14.16 3.53 -10.50
CA SER A 222 14.87 2.28 -10.64
C SER A 222 14.70 1.69 -12.03
N ALA A 223 15.65 0.85 -12.43
CA ALA A 223 15.53 -0.03 -13.58
C ALA A 223 16.30 -1.31 -13.31
N GLY A 224 15.80 -2.45 -13.79
CA GLY A 224 16.42 -3.73 -13.43
C GLY A 224 15.88 -4.92 -14.19
N LEU A 225 16.35 -6.07 -13.73
CA LEU A 225 16.03 -7.40 -14.23
C LEU A 225 15.24 -8.17 -13.19
N ASP A 226 14.31 -8.97 -13.67
CA ASP A 226 13.47 -9.85 -12.89
C ASP A 226 13.63 -11.30 -13.34
N TYR A 227 13.71 -12.21 -12.41
CA TYR A 227 13.60 -13.64 -12.63
C TYR A 227 12.48 -14.18 -11.74
N PHE A 228 11.49 -14.81 -12.35
CA PHE A 228 10.34 -15.37 -11.68
C PHE A 228 10.31 -16.88 -11.87
N VAL A 229 9.88 -17.59 -10.84
CA VAL A 229 9.46 -18.99 -10.90
C VAL A 229 8.03 -19.09 -10.42
N ASP A 230 7.17 -19.66 -11.23
CA ASP A 230 5.76 -19.91 -10.94
C ASP A 230 5.43 -21.38 -11.17
N ASN A 231 5.34 -22.14 -10.08
CA ASN A 231 5.11 -23.60 -10.18
C ASN A 231 3.68 -23.96 -10.63
N SER A 232 2.72 -23.02 -10.67
CA SER A 232 1.40 -23.27 -11.23
C SER A 232 1.43 -23.49 -12.75
N LEU A 233 2.45 -22.95 -13.44
CA LEU A 233 2.58 -23.06 -14.90
C LEU A 233 2.87 -24.50 -15.35
N LYS A 234 3.48 -25.32 -14.51
CA LYS A 234 3.73 -26.75 -14.82
C LYS A 234 2.48 -27.57 -14.97
N GLU A 235 1.42 -27.20 -14.25
CA GLU A 235 0.12 -27.88 -14.32
C GLU A 235 -0.67 -27.44 -15.55
N THR A 236 -0.57 -26.16 -15.91
CA THR A 236 -1.34 -25.55 -16.98
C THR A 236 -0.77 -25.86 -18.37
N TYR A 237 0.57 -26.06 -18.48
CA TYR A 237 1.29 -26.28 -19.75
C TYR A 237 1.94 -27.67 -19.79
N THR A 238 1.13 -28.71 -19.94
CA THR A 238 1.58 -30.12 -19.98
C THR A 238 2.26 -30.52 -21.29
N GLU A 239 2.25 -29.72 -22.34
CA GLU A 239 2.84 -30.03 -23.66
C GLU A 239 4.26 -29.48 -23.88
N GLY A 240 4.80 -28.72 -22.96
CA GLY A 240 6.19 -28.21 -22.99
C GLY A 240 7.07 -28.87 -21.94
N ASP A 241 8.39 -28.66 -21.99
CA ASP A 241 9.38 -29.20 -21.05
C ASP A 241 9.20 -28.76 -19.58
N GLY A 242 7.97 -28.42 -19.16
CA GLY A 242 7.63 -28.00 -17.80
C GLY A 242 8.24 -26.66 -17.41
N GLU A 243 8.38 -25.74 -18.38
CA GLU A 243 8.89 -24.41 -18.12
C GLU A 243 7.99 -23.67 -17.14
N ASN A 244 8.59 -23.17 -16.07
CA ASN A 244 7.91 -22.42 -15.02
C ASN A 244 8.67 -21.14 -14.67
N SER A 245 9.63 -20.74 -15.48
CA SER A 245 10.47 -19.58 -15.23
C SER A 245 10.32 -18.50 -16.29
N LEU A 246 10.34 -17.26 -15.85
CA LEU A 246 10.17 -16.07 -16.67
C LEU A 246 11.28 -15.08 -16.35
N VAL A 247 11.84 -14.45 -17.37
CA VAL A 247 12.79 -13.33 -17.22
C VAL A 247 12.10 -12.07 -17.69
N GLY A 248 12.24 -10.99 -16.95
CA GLY A 248 11.66 -9.68 -17.27
C GLY A 248 12.64 -8.53 -17.06
N ILE A 249 12.22 -7.39 -17.56
CA ILE A 249 12.84 -6.09 -17.26
C ILE A 249 11.79 -5.15 -16.71
N HIS A 250 12.21 -4.27 -15.81
CA HIS A 250 11.31 -3.25 -15.26
C HIS A 250 11.98 -1.88 -15.17
N ALA A 251 11.13 -0.86 -15.10
CA ALA A 251 11.46 0.47 -14.61
C ALA A 251 10.52 0.81 -13.46
N GLY A 252 10.96 1.66 -12.55
CA GLY A 252 10.17 1.96 -11.37
C GLY A 252 10.39 3.33 -10.78
N TYR A 253 9.46 3.67 -9.89
CA TYR A 253 9.49 4.87 -9.09
C TYR A 253 9.24 4.51 -7.63
N ASP A 254 10.07 5.06 -6.74
CA ASP A 254 9.98 4.87 -5.30
C ASP A 254 9.71 6.20 -4.60
N PHE A 255 8.75 6.20 -3.68
CA PHE A 255 8.53 7.28 -2.75
C PHE A 255 8.94 6.85 -1.35
N MET A 256 9.92 7.54 -0.77
CA MET A 256 10.49 7.21 0.53
C MET A 256 9.82 8.03 1.62
N PHE A 257 9.32 7.33 2.63
CA PHE A 257 8.66 7.90 3.79
C PHE A 257 9.28 7.34 5.07
N TRP A 258 10.18 8.09 5.70
CA TRP A 258 10.92 7.65 6.88
C TRP A 258 11.66 6.32 6.61
N ARG A 259 11.30 5.23 7.28
CA ARG A 259 11.82 3.89 7.03
C ARG A 259 11.01 3.11 5.99
N LEU A 260 9.85 3.61 5.60
CA LEU A 260 9.03 3.00 4.58
C LEU A 260 9.39 3.56 3.20
N THR A 261 9.20 2.75 2.19
CA THR A 261 9.27 3.15 0.79
C THR A 261 8.12 2.48 0.07
N THR A 262 7.28 3.28 -0.57
CA THR A 262 6.34 2.76 -1.55
C THR A 262 7.06 2.60 -2.88
N VAL A 263 6.96 1.42 -3.46
CA VAL A 263 7.61 1.01 -4.70
C VAL A 263 6.52 0.77 -5.75
N LEU A 264 6.73 1.27 -6.93
CA LEU A 264 5.90 0.95 -8.09
C LEU A 264 6.82 0.63 -9.26
N HIS A 265 6.96 -0.65 -9.58
CA HIS A 265 7.64 -1.10 -10.78
C HIS A 265 6.63 -1.45 -11.88
N GLY A 266 6.98 -1.17 -13.12
CA GLY A 266 6.28 -1.64 -14.32
C GLY A 266 7.29 -2.32 -15.24
N GLY A 267 6.95 -3.50 -15.73
CA GLY A 267 7.88 -4.31 -16.51
C GLY A 267 7.22 -5.16 -17.59
N THR A 268 8.05 -5.79 -18.39
CA THR A 268 7.65 -6.73 -19.44
C THR A 268 8.56 -7.96 -19.43
N TYR A 269 8.07 -9.06 -20.01
CA TYR A 269 8.83 -10.31 -20.10
C TYR A 269 9.74 -10.32 -21.33
N LEU A 270 10.95 -10.88 -21.16
CA LEU A 270 11.94 -11.12 -22.22
C LEU A 270 11.86 -12.56 -22.75
N THR A 271 11.33 -13.49 -21.95
CA THR A 271 11.07 -14.88 -22.33
C THR A 271 9.66 -15.08 -22.83
N GLU A 272 9.29 -16.30 -23.25
CA GLU A 272 7.90 -16.67 -23.47
C GLU A 272 7.06 -16.38 -22.22
N LYS A 273 5.87 -15.86 -22.46
CA LYS A 273 4.99 -15.33 -21.42
C LYS A 273 4.24 -16.40 -20.65
N LEU A 274 4.20 -17.62 -21.17
CA LEU A 274 3.52 -18.79 -20.58
C LEU A 274 2.07 -18.45 -20.13
N GLY A 275 1.32 -17.76 -21.02
CA GLY A 275 -0.05 -17.32 -20.72
C GLY A 275 -0.19 -16.07 -19.85
N LYS A 276 0.91 -15.44 -19.47
CA LYS A 276 0.87 -14.12 -18.81
C LYS A 276 0.64 -13.01 -19.85
N ASP A 277 0.18 -11.83 -19.39
CA ASP A 277 0.04 -10.62 -20.21
C ASP A 277 1.39 -10.06 -20.67
N ASP A 278 1.34 -9.04 -21.56
CA ASP A 278 2.54 -8.39 -22.10
C ASP A 278 3.36 -7.66 -21.05
N PHE A 279 2.73 -7.22 -19.96
CA PHE A 279 3.35 -6.46 -18.90
C PHE A 279 2.93 -6.94 -17.51
N PHE A 280 3.71 -6.57 -16.53
CA PHE A 280 3.39 -6.73 -15.11
C PHE A 280 3.60 -5.42 -14.37
N LEU A 281 2.88 -5.25 -13.27
CA LEU A 281 3.16 -4.23 -12.27
C LEU A 281 3.64 -4.90 -10.98
N ARG A 282 4.39 -4.15 -10.18
CA ARG A 282 4.79 -4.55 -8.83
C ARG A 282 4.65 -3.36 -7.89
N PRO A 283 3.44 -3.02 -7.42
CA PRO A 283 3.29 -2.19 -6.25
C PRO A 283 3.82 -2.92 -5.01
N ALA A 284 4.59 -2.23 -4.18
CA ALA A 284 5.15 -2.82 -2.97
C ALA A 284 5.35 -1.78 -1.85
N ILE A 285 5.42 -2.28 -0.61
CA ILE A 285 5.86 -1.53 0.55
C ILE A 285 7.14 -2.16 1.06
N ARG A 286 8.18 -1.35 1.15
CA ARG A 286 9.51 -1.72 1.64
C ARG A 286 9.76 -1.05 2.99
N TYR A 287 10.19 -1.83 3.97
CA TYR A 287 10.65 -1.35 5.26
C TYR A 287 12.19 -1.42 5.32
N ASN A 288 12.85 -0.28 5.41
CA ASN A 288 14.30 -0.19 5.47
C ASN A 288 14.77 -0.50 6.90
N ILE A 289 15.32 -1.70 7.10
CA ILE A 289 15.87 -2.16 8.39
C ILE A 289 17.11 -1.32 8.73
N ASN A 290 17.98 -1.16 7.75
CA ASN A 290 19.17 -0.31 7.81
C ASN A 290 19.56 0.14 6.39
N LYS A 291 20.72 0.77 6.25
CA LYS A 291 21.22 1.25 4.95
C LYS A 291 21.53 0.12 3.94
N TRP A 292 21.73 -1.13 4.39
CA TRP A 292 22.14 -2.27 3.58
C TRP A 292 21.01 -3.27 3.33
N ALA A 293 20.01 -3.34 4.20
CA ALA A 293 18.99 -4.38 4.18
C ALA A 293 17.57 -3.80 4.37
N TYR A 294 16.61 -4.47 3.73
CA TYR A 294 15.19 -4.15 3.84
C TYR A 294 14.31 -5.40 3.75
N ALA A 295 13.13 -5.34 4.34
CA ALA A 295 12.04 -6.27 4.09
C ALA A 295 11.03 -5.61 3.14
N GLN A 296 10.37 -6.39 2.29
CA GLN A 296 9.40 -5.88 1.32
C GLN A 296 8.24 -6.86 1.17
N VAL A 297 7.05 -6.29 1.11
CA VAL A 297 5.84 -6.99 0.69
C VAL A 297 5.34 -6.32 -0.57
N GLY A 298 5.10 -7.10 -1.61
CA GLY A 298 4.66 -6.62 -2.91
C GLY A 298 3.54 -7.48 -3.50
N LEU A 299 2.91 -6.96 -4.51
CA LEU A 299 1.99 -7.68 -5.36
C LEU A 299 2.55 -7.70 -6.77
N LYS A 300 2.94 -8.86 -7.28
CA LYS A 300 3.19 -9.02 -8.72
C LYS A 300 1.87 -9.19 -9.44
N THR A 301 1.69 -8.55 -10.59
CA THR A 301 0.47 -8.62 -11.39
C THR A 301 0.69 -9.33 -12.73
N ILE A 302 -0.42 -9.77 -13.35
CA ILE A 302 -0.55 -10.09 -14.77
C ILE A 302 -1.36 -8.95 -15.38
N GLY A 303 -0.72 -8.08 -16.19
CA GLY A 303 -1.36 -6.84 -16.57
C GLY A 303 -1.78 -6.05 -15.32
N PHE A 304 -3.06 -5.79 -15.17
CA PHE A 304 -3.64 -5.13 -13.98
C PHE A 304 -4.21 -6.10 -12.94
N ALA A 305 -4.34 -7.39 -13.24
CA ALA A 305 -4.85 -8.39 -12.32
C ALA A 305 -3.76 -8.91 -11.37
N ALA A 306 -4.11 -9.27 -10.15
CA ALA A 306 -3.20 -9.89 -9.20
C ALA A 306 -2.67 -11.23 -9.74
N ASP A 307 -1.37 -11.47 -9.59
CA ASP A 307 -0.72 -12.75 -9.89
C ASP A 307 -0.36 -13.48 -8.59
N TRP A 308 0.52 -12.89 -7.77
CA TRP A 308 0.79 -13.36 -6.41
C TRP A 308 1.33 -12.26 -5.50
N VAL A 309 1.14 -12.43 -4.20
CA VAL A 309 1.78 -11.60 -3.17
C VAL A 309 3.21 -12.09 -2.94
N GLU A 310 4.15 -11.16 -2.90
CA GLU A 310 5.57 -11.39 -2.65
C GLU A 310 5.93 -10.97 -1.22
N PHE A 311 6.52 -11.89 -0.46
CA PHE A 311 7.14 -11.59 0.83
C PHE A 311 8.63 -11.82 0.73
N GLY A 312 9.44 -10.81 0.97
CA GLY A 312 10.86 -10.96 0.73
C GLY A 312 11.76 -10.02 1.49
N VAL A 313 13.05 -10.25 1.28
CA VAL A 313 14.14 -9.45 1.83
C VAL A 313 15.03 -8.96 0.71
N GLY A 314 15.60 -7.78 0.88
CA GLY A 314 16.51 -7.22 -0.09
C GLY A 314 17.75 -6.63 0.54
N PHE A 315 18.78 -6.55 -0.28
CA PHE A 315 20.11 -6.07 0.10
C PHE A 315 20.58 -5.03 -0.89
N ARG A 316 21.43 -4.12 -0.41
CA ARG A 316 22.10 -3.07 -1.20
C ARG A 316 23.60 -3.28 -1.13
N PRO A 317 24.16 -4.23 -1.92
CA PRO A 317 25.58 -4.57 -1.87
C PRO A 317 26.49 -3.40 -2.28
N PHE A 318 26.00 -2.51 -3.12
CA PHE A 318 26.76 -1.35 -3.60
C PHE A 318 25.93 -0.08 -3.42
N ARG A 319 26.58 0.98 -2.89
CA ARG A 319 26.01 2.33 -2.72
C ARG A 319 27.13 3.34 -2.91
N TRP A 320 26.85 4.42 -3.67
CA TRP A 320 27.79 5.51 -3.92
C TRP A 320 27.07 6.82 -4.21
#